data_c7214914822943caa8edd2efa8d04d6d
#
_entry.id   c7214914822943caa8edd2efa8d04d6d
#
_cell.length_a   1.000
_cell.length_b   1.000
_cell.length_c   1.000
_cell.angle_alpha   90.00
_cell.angle_beta   90.00
_cell.angle_gamma   90.00
#
_symmetry.space_group_name_H-M   'P 1'
#
loop_
_entity.id
_entity.type
_entity.pdbx_description
1 polymer ?
#
loop_
_entity_poly.entity_id
_entity_poly.type
_entity_poly.pdbx_seq_one_letter_code
_entity_poly.pdbx_strand_id
1 'polypeptide(L)'
;EVGGPTAWVGGPARAAPPHNPPTTRPRQTRPPPARGPPTASTTHTAPSGYRTARDPAGFSLAVPQDFTRERQGERVFYLSPGQTFRLGIKVAPPETGGPAAVMSRAAADGPSTNPGYHDGRVTETTHAGHPAALWEFSWNGFSAAEGPRHTYDLCWEEGGRMYDVWVSAPVGKVKEAREYFDVAVDTFSVTAS
;
A
#
# COMPACT_ATOMS: atom_id res chain seq x y z
N GLU A 1 -17.44 8.26 11.62
CA GLU A 1 -17.38 8.80 10.25
C GLU A 1 -16.20 8.19 9.53
N VAL A 2 -16.50 7.56 8.42
CA VAL A 2 -15.61 6.67 7.69
C VAL A 2 -14.56 7.51 6.98
N GLY A 3 -13.33 7.50 7.47
CA GLY A 3 -12.19 7.97 6.68
C GLY A 3 -12.11 7.14 5.40
N GLY A 4 -12.30 7.78 4.24
CA GLY A 4 -12.18 7.12 2.96
C GLY A 4 -10.82 6.44 2.77
N PRO A 5 -10.72 5.46 1.86
CA PRO A 5 -9.58 4.55 1.72
C PRO A 5 -8.23 5.20 1.35
N THR A 6 -8.17 6.49 1.22
CA THR A 6 -7.06 7.19 0.56
C THR A 6 -6.33 8.24 1.39
N ALA A 7 -6.72 8.48 2.64
CA ALA A 7 -5.97 9.42 3.46
C ALA A 7 -4.70 8.78 4.01
N TRP A 8 -3.61 8.87 3.28
CA TRP A 8 -2.25 8.57 3.75
C TRP A 8 -1.70 9.68 4.68
N VAL A 9 -2.60 10.42 5.33
CA VAL A 9 -2.25 11.52 6.23
C VAL A 9 -1.96 10.94 7.60
N GLY A 10 -0.72 11.02 8.07
CA GLY A 10 -0.33 10.62 9.41
C GLY A 10 -0.89 11.60 10.46
N GLY A 11 -1.95 11.18 11.15
CA GLY A 11 -2.40 11.79 12.38
C GLY A 11 -2.66 10.70 13.42
N PRO A 12 -2.55 10.97 14.74
CA PRO A 12 -2.65 9.95 15.77
C PRO A 12 -4.05 9.32 15.79
N ALA A 13 -4.09 7.99 15.71
CA ALA A 13 -5.30 7.20 15.75
C ALA A 13 -6.02 7.37 17.08
N ARG A 14 -7.27 7.80 17.05
CA ARG A 14 -8.19 7.79 18.20
C ARG A 14 -8.70 6.36 18.37
N ALA A 15 -8.53 5.79 19.55
CA ALA A 15 -8.96 4.44 19.92
C ALA A 15 -10.47 4.25 19.78
N ALA A 16 -10.90 3.14 19.17
CA ALA A 16 -12.27 2.70 19.13
C ALA A 16 -12.59 1.77 20.32
N PRO A 17 -13.85 1.77 20.82
CA PRO A 17 -14.24 0.98 21.98
C PRO A 17 -14.42 -0.52 21.64
N PRO A 18 -14.39 -1.41 22.64
CA PRO A 18 -14.40 -2.85 22.44
C PRO A 18 -15.81 -3.38 22.10
N HIS A 19 -15.90 -4.28 21.13
CA HIS A 19 -17.09 -5.05 20.85
C HIS A 19 -17.00 -6.45 21.46
N ASN A 20 -18.10 -6.86 22.12
CA ASN A 20 -18.29 -8.17 22.72
C ASN A 20 -18.49 -9.27 21.65
N PRO A 21 -18.15 -10.54 21.97
CA PRO A 21 -18.21 -11.63 21.01
C PRO A 21 -19.61 -12.26 20.92
N PRO A 22 -20.02 -12.78 19.76
CA PRO A 22 -21.19 -13.63 19.66
C PRO A 22 -20.86 -15.11 19.79
N THR A 23 -21.81 -15.79 20.39
CA THR A 23 -21.98 -17.18 20.78
C THR A 23 -21.69 -18.22 19.69
N THR A 24 -21.12 -19.30 20.13
CA THR A 24 -20.83 -20.58 19.47
C THR A 24 -22.04 -21.26 18.82
N ARG A 25 -21.86 -21.84 17.63
CA ARG A 25 -22.70 -22.86 17.02
C ARG A 25 -21.87 -24.03 16.49
N PRO A 26 -22.36 -25.30 16.54
CA PRO A 26 -21.50 -26.46 16.46
C PRO A 26 -21.03 -26.85 15.05
N ARG A 27 -19.87 -27.44 15.05
CA ARG A 27 -19.03 -27.95 13.98
C ARG A 27 -19.71 -29.07 13.18
N GLN A 28 -19.83 -28.88 11.85
CA GLN A 28 -19.96 -29.99 10.89
C GLN A 28 -18.59 -30.26 10.26
N THR A 29 -18.15 -31.48 10.40
CA THR A 29 -16.91 -32.02 9.81
C THR A 29 -17.11 -32.31 8.31
N ARG A 30 -16.36 -31.61 7.47
CA ARG A 30 -16.22 -31.90 6.04
C ARG A 30 -14.79 -32.47 5.79
N PRO A 31 -14.63 -33.50 4.96
CA PRO A 31 -13.31 -34.07 4.68
C PRO A 31 -12.41 -33.09 3.90
N PRO A 32 -11.07 -33.20 4.05
CA PRO A 32 -10.14 -32.23 3.45
C PRO A 32 -10.11 -32.39 1.93
N PRO A 33 -10.03 -31.27 1.17
CA PRO A 33 -9.75 -31.32 -0.25
C PRO A 33 -8.29 -31.71 -0.52
N ALA A 34 -8.09 -32.46 -1.59
CA ALA A 34 -6.78 -32.93 -2.05
C ALA A 34 -5.81 -31.74 -2.27
N ARG A 35 -4.57 -31.92 -1.83
CA ARG A 35 -3.47 -30.97 -2.09
C ARG A 35 -3.24 -30.87 -3.60
N GLY A 36 -3.50 -29.70 -4.16
CA GLY A 36 -2.99 -29.31 -5.46
C GLY A 36 -1.45 -29.15 -5.42
N PRO A 37 -0.77 -29.24 -6.56
CA PRO A 37 0.67 -29.09 -6.61
C PRO A 37 1.10 -27.71 -6.06
N PRO A 38 2.28 -27.62 -5.40
CA PRO A 38 2.75 -26.36 -4.87
C PRO A 38 2.99 -25.37 -6.03
N THR A 39 2.25 -24.29 -6.02
CA THR A 39 2.57 -23.12 -6.86
C THR A 39 3.96 -22.63 -6.45
N ALA A 40 4.90 -22.67 -7.39
CA ALA A 40 6.24 -22.16 -7.18
C ALA A 40 6.15 -20.68 -6.84
N SER A 41 6.43 -20.34 -5.58
CA SER A 41 6.63 -18.95 -5.17
C SER A 41 7.88 -18.43 -5.88
N THR A 42 7.70 -17.53 -6.83
CA THR A 42 8.81 -16.83 -7.47
C THR A 42 9.49 -15.99 -6.39
N THR A 43 10.61 -16.45 -5.88
CA THR A 43 11.42 -15.71 -4.92
C THR A 43 12.17 -14.64 -5.69
N HIS A 44 11.63 -13.43 -5.71
CA HIS A 44 12.34 -12.27 -6.27
C HIS A 44 13.51 -11.93 -5.36
N THR A 45 14.73 -12.02 -5.91
CA THR A 45 15.94 -11.61 -5.20
C THR A 45 15.99 -10.09 -5.13
N ALA A 46 16.21 -9.54 -3.93
CA ALA A 46 16.34 -8.10 -3.76
C ALA A 46 17.57 -7.55 -4.53
N PRO A 47 17.44 -6.43 -5.24
CA PRO A 47 18.56 -5.76 -5.87
C PRO A 47 19.65 -5.32 -4.88
N SER A 48 20.84 -5.01 -5.37
CA SER A 48 21.91 -4.44 -4.54
C SER A 48 21.45 -3.14 -3.85
N GLY A 49 21.75 -3.00 -2.56
CA GLY A 49 21.29 -1.88 -1.74
C GLY A 49 19.89 -2.03 -1.15
N TYR A 50 19.21 -3.13 -1.46
CA TYR A 50 17.88 -3.47 -0.94
C TYR A 50 17.93 -4.74 -0.10
N ARG A 51 16.93 -4.90 0.74
CA ARG A 51 16.65 -6.15 1.47
C ARG A 51 15.23 -6.62 1.19
N THR A 52 14.99 -7.91 1.21
CA THR A 52 13.63 -8.45 1.18
C THR A 52 13.00 -8.31 2.57
N ALA A 53 11.94 -7.53 2.66
CA ALA A 53 11.09 -7.44 3.83
C ALA A 53 9.94 -8.45 3.69
N ARG A 54 9.81 -9.37 4.65
CA ARG A 54 8.65 -10.26 4.80
C ARG A 54 7.78 -9.69 5.90
N ASP A 55 6.61 -9.22 5.56
CA ASP A 55 5.74 -8.52 6.50
C ASP A 55 4.65 -9.44 7.05
N PRO A 56 4.39 -9.39 8.38
CA PRO A 56 3.28 -10.13 9.00
C PRO A 56 1.89 -9.76 8.45
N ALA A 57 1.77 -8.63 7.75
CA ALA A 57 0.53 -8.24 7.09
C ALA A 57 0.20 -9.07 5.84
N GLY A 58 1.06 -10.03 5.45
CA GLY A 58 0.79 -10.99 4.39
C GLY A 58 1.40 -10.64 3.03
N PHE A 59 2.53 -9.95 3.01
CA PHE A 59 3.27 -9.63 1.79
C PHE A 59 4.79 -9.66 2.00
N SER A 60 5.52 -9.68 0.91
CA SER A 60 6.96 -9.43 0.88
C SER A 60 7.32 -8.50 -0.29
N LEU A 61 8.34 -7.70 -0.12
CA LEU A 61 8.87 -6.81 -1.16
C LEU A 61 10.32 -6.41 -0.85
N ALA A 62 11.03 -5.89 -1.84
CA ALA A 62 12.34 -5.29 -1.61
C ALA A 62 12.21 -3.82 -1.20
N VAL A 63 12.89 -3.48 -0.12
CA VAL A 63 12.99 -2.11 0.39
C VAL A 63 14.46 -1.73 0.57
N PRO A 64 14.84 -0.44 0.46
CA PRO A 64 16.22 -0.02 0.75
C PRO A 64 16.66 -0.49 2.14
N GLN A 65 17.94 -0.85 2.28
CA GLN A 65 18.46 -1.51 3.49
C GLN A 65 18.31 -0.66 4.76
N ASP A 66 18.36 0.67 4.64
CA ASP A 66 18.28 1.62 5.76
C ASP A 66 16.85 2.08 6.09
N PHE A 67 15.84 1.59 5.37
CA PHE A 67 14.45 1.93 5.69
C PHE A 67 13.94 1.13 6.89
N THR A 68 13.31 1.84 7.81
CA THR A 68 12.76 1.30 9.05
C THR A 68 11.25 1.07 8.94
N ARG A 69 10.80 -0.10 9.42
CA ARG A 69 9.38 -0.47 9.42
C ARG A 69 8.62 0.22 10.54
N GLU A 70 7.45 0.76 10.22
CA GLU A 70 6.48 1.28 11.18
C GLU A 70 5.06 0.87 10.78
N ARG A 71 4.23 0.45 11.71
CA ARG A 71 2.83 0.10 11.45
C ARG A 71 1.89 1.17 12.00
N GLN A 72 0.93 1.58 11.17
CA GLN A 72 -0.13 2.53 11.52
C GLN A 72 -1.49 1.99 11.06
N GLY A 73 -2.17 1.28 11.96
CA GLY A 73 -3.45 0.64 11.65
C GLY A 73 -3.33 -0.43 10.55
N GLU A 74 -4.05 -0.24 9.44
CA GLU A 74 -4.02 -1.12 8.26
C GLU A 74 -2.81 -0.88 7.36
N ARG A 75 -2.02 0.16 7.63
CA ARG A 75 -0.87 0.57 6.82
C ARG A 75 0.43 0.16 7.46
N VAL A 76 1.34 -0.29 6.62
CA VAL A 76 2.73 -0.55 6.98
C VAL A 76 3.61 0.42 6.21
N PHE A 77 4.46 1.15 6.91
CA PHE A 77 5.42 2.07 6.32
C PHE A 77 6.83 1.52 6.44
N TYR A 78 7.63 1.78 5.43
CA TYR A 78 9.08 1.67 5.43
C TYR A 78 9.63 3.07 5.19
N LEU A 79 10.34 3.62 6.15
CA LEU A 79 10.72 5.02 6.22
C LEU A 79 12.25 5.15 6.12
N SER A 80 12.72 6.03 5.25
CA SER A 80 14.14 6.38 5.22
C SER A 80 14.55 7.15 6.48
N PRO A 81 15.87 7.20 6.82
CA PRO A 81 16.36 8.08 7.86
C PRO A 81 15.86 9.52 7.67
N GLY A 82 15.31 10.11 8.74
CA GLY A 82 14.68 11.44 8.67
C GLY A 82 13.35 11.51 7.92
N GLN A 83 12.81 10.35 7.47
CA GLN A 83 11.53 10.23 6.75
C GLN A 83 11.43 11.05 5.46
N THR A 84 12.56 11.28 4.80
CA THR A 84 12.60 11.94 3.49
C THR A 84 11.79 11.15 2.47
N PHE A 85 11.98 9.83 2.43
CA PHE A 85 11.16 8.91 1.64
C PHE A 85 10.26 8.10 2.54
N ARG A 86 8.99 7.99 2.15
CA ARG A 86 8.01 7.15 2.82
C ARG A 86 7.43 6.18 1.81
N LEU A 87 7.63 4.89 2.06
CA LEU A 87 7.05 3.79 1.29
C LEU A 87 5.94 3.18 2.16
N GLY A 88 4.71 3.17 1.69
CA GLY A 88 3.57 2.64 2.42
C GLY A 88 2.91 1.48 1.68
N ILE A 89 2.43 0.49 2.41
CA ILE A 89 1.64 -0.61 1.91
C ILE A 89 0.34 -0.67 2.70
N LYS A 90 -0.78 -0.78 1.99
CA LYS A 90 -2.08 -1.05 2.58
C LYS A 90 -2.59 -2.39 2.08
N VAL A 91 -3.14 -3.18 2.99
CA VAL A 91 -3.83 -4.44 2.68
C VAL A 91 -5.25 -4.33 3.24
N ALA A 92 -6.24 -4.43 2.38
CA ALA A 92 -7.64 -4.21 2.73
C ALA A 92 -8.57 -5.19 2.00
N PRO A 93 -9.85 -5.31 2.41
CA PRO A 93 -10.86 -5.98 1.62
C PRO A 93 -11.07 -5.27 0.26
N PRO A 94 -11.49 -5.99 -0.78
CA PRO A 94 -11.84 -5.39 -2.06
C PRO A 94 -12.97 -4.37 -1.92
N GLU A 95 -12.91 -3.31 -2.72
CA GLU A 95 -13.93 -2.26 -2.77
C GLU A 95 -14.70 -2.31 -4.10
N THR A 96 -15.95 -1.83 -4.06
CA THR A 96 -16.84 -1.78 -5.22
C THR A 96 -16.21 -1.00 -6.37
N GLY A 97 -16.22 -1.61 -7.55
CA GLY A 97 -15.68 -1.04 -8.78
C GLY A 97 -14.19 -1.30 -9.02
N GLY A 98 -13.50 -1.95 -8.07
CA GLY A 98 -12.10 -2.35 -8.22
C GLY A 98 -11.10 -1.20 -8.16
N PRO A 99 -9.84 -1.45 -8.52
CA PRO A 99 -8.73 -0.50 -8.38
C PRO A 99 -8.95 0.84 -9.09
N ALA A 100 -9.46 0.82 -10.32
CA ALA A 100 -9.71 2.05 -11.09
C ALA A 100 -10.73 2.96 -10.40
N ALA A 101 -11.83 2.40 -9.91
CA ALA A 101 -12.84 3.18 -9.20
C ALA A 101 -12.33 3.71 -7.85
N VAL A 102 -11.54 2.91 -7.12
CA VAL A 102 -10.89 3.32 -5.86
C VAL A 102 -9.98 4.51 -6.10
N MET A 103 -9.08 4.43 -7.07
CA MET A 103 -8.14 5.52 -7.36
C MET A 103 -8.83 6.76 -7.93
N SER A 104 -9.90 6.59 -8.72
CA SER A 104 -10.68 7.72 -9.22
C SER A 104 -11.40 8.48 -8.11
N ARG A 105 -11.95 7.77 -7.13
CA ARG A 105 -12.54 8.40 -5.92
C ARG A 105 -11.47 9.12 -5.11
N ALA A 106 -10.31 8.49 -4.92
CA ALA A 106 -9.17 9.08 -4.24
C ALA A 106 -8.72 10.39 -4.89
N ALA A 107 -8.57 10.38 -6.20
CA ALA A 107 -8.17 11.57 -6.96
C ALA A 107 -9.24 12.68 -6.90
N ALA A 108 -10.52 12.33 -6.91
CA ALA A 108 -11.61 13.29 -6.73
C ALA A 108 -11.56 13.97 -5.33
N ASP A 109 -11.21 13.22 -4.31
CA ASP A 109 -11.04 13.74 -2.94
C ASP A 109 -9.67 14.43 -2.73
N GLY A 110 -8.74 14.26 -3.64
CA GLY A 110 -7.37 14.75 -3.56
C GLY A 110 -7.24 16.21 -3.13
N PRO A 111 -7.98 17.16 -3.77
CA PRO A 111 -7.91 18.58 -3.40
C PRO A 111 -8.32 18.88 -1.96
N SER A 112 -9.23 18.09 -1.38
CA SER A 112 -9.69 18.27 -0.01
C SER A 112 -8.81 17.57 1.04
N THR A 113 -8.09 16.52 0.64
CA THR A 113 -7.26 15.71 1.54
C THR A 113 -5.78 16.09 1.51
N ASN A 114 -5.33 16.72 0.42
CA ASN A 114 -3.92 17.09 0.21
C ASN A 114 -3.81 18.58 -0.14
N PRO A 115 -3.50 19.45 0.82
CA PRO A 115 -3.37 20.88 0.56
C PRO A 115 -2.40 21.18 -0.59
N GLY A 116 -2.80 22.03 -1.52
CA GLY A 116 -2.00 22.36 -2.69
C GLY A 116 -1.94 21.24 -3.75
N TYR A 117 -2.89 20.30 -3.71
CA TYR A 117 -2.99 19.22 -4.70
C TYR A 117 -2.98 19.75 -6.14
N HIS A 118 -2.09 19.20 -6.96
CA HIS A 118 -1.96 19.54 -8.39
C HIS A 118 -1.29 18.41 -9.16
N ASP A 119 -1.39 18.48 -10.48
CA ASP A 119 -0.85 17.48 -11.41
C ASP A 119 -1.34 16.04 -11.11
N GLY A 120 -2.56 15.93 -10.59
CA GLY A 120 -3.18 14.65 -10.29
C GLY A 120 -3.56 13.89 -11.55
N ARG A 121 -3.18 12.61 -11.62
CA ARG A 121 -3.49 11.71 -12.73
C ARG A 121 -3.73 10.31 -12.23
N VAL A 122 -4.80 9.68 -12.72
CA VAL A 122 -5.06 8.24 -12.56
C VAL A 122 -4.87 7.56 -13.91
N THR A 123 -4.08 6.50 -13.93
CA THR A 123 -3.83 5.69 -15.14
C THR A 123 -4.18 4.24 -14.84
N GLU A 124 -5.07 3.66 -15.64
CA GLU A 124 -5.34 2.22 -15.59
C GLU A 124 -4.16 1.46 -16.17
N THR A 125 -3.77 0.38 -15.52
CA THR A 125 -2.64 -0.46 -15.88
C THR A 125 -2.85 -1.90 -15.41
N THR A 126 -1.82 -2.69 -15.41
CA THR A 126 -1.81 -4.05 -14.85
C THR A 126 -0.63 -4.23 -13.92
N HIS A 127 -0.78 -5.08 -12.91
CA HIS A 127 0.29 -5.54 -12.05
C HIS A 127 0.21 -7.07 -11.90
N ALA A 128 1.30 -7.77 -12.25
CA ALA A 128 1.36 -9.24 -12.23
C ALA A 128 0.15 -9.93 -12.90
N GLY A 129 -0.36 -9.35 -14.01
CA GLY A 129 -1.53 -9.85 -14.72
C GLY A 129 -2.89 -9.44 -14.15
N HIS A 130 -2.92 -8.73 -13.02
CA HIS A 130 -4.14 -8.21 -12.41
C HIS A 130 -4.43 -6.77 -12.88
N PRO A 131 -5.71 -6.39 -13.07
CA PRO A 131 -6.07 -5.00 -13.28
C PRO A 131 -5.58 -4.13 -12.13
N ALA A 132 -4.98 -2.99 -12.46
CA ALA A 132 -4.42 -2.05 -11.51
C ALA A 132 -4.70 -0.60 -11.93
N ALA A 133 -4.54 0.32 -11.01
CA ALA A 133 -4.61 1.75 -11.27
C ALA A 133 -3.51 2.49 -10.52
N LEU A 134 -2.81 3.35 -11.24
CA LEU A 134 -1.75 4.21 -10.70
C LEU A 134 -2.28 5.62 -10.55
N TRP A 135 -2.16 6.17 -9.35
CA TRP A 135 -2.44 7.56 -9.05
C TRP A 135 -1.14 8.30 -8.75
N GLU A 136 -0.94 9.41 -9.42
CA GLU A 136 0.21 10.30 -9.22
C GLU A 136 -0.29 11.71 -8.94
N PHE A 137 0.37 12.43 -8.04
CA PHE A 137 0.08 13.84 -7.78
C PHE A 137 1.20 14.51 -6.99
N SER A 138 1.19 15.85 -7.00
CA SER A 138 2.02 16.69 -6.15
C SER A 138 1.15 17.49 -5.20
N TRP A 139 1.69 17.88 -4.06
CA TRP A 139 1.01 18.65 -3.03
C TRP A 139 2.00 19.34 -2.09
N ASN A 140 1.49 20.15 -1.16
CA ASN A 140 2.33 20.95 -0.28
C ASN A 140 3.12 20.17 0.78
N GLY A 141 2.80 18.87 0.96
CA GLY A 141 3.47 18.01 1.93
C GLY A 141 2.87 18.03 3.32
N PHE A 142 3.50 17.29 4.24
CA PHE A 142 2.99 17.05 5.58
C PHE A 142 3.18 18.25 6.52
N SER A 143 4.18 19.10 6.24
CA SER A 143 4.45 20.32 6.97
C SER A 143 5.18 21.34 6.09
N ALA A 144 5.14 22.61 6.45
CA ALA A 144 5.88 23.65 5.76
C ALA A 144 7.40 23.43 5.80
N ALA A 145 7.90 22.83 6.88
CA ALA A 145 9.33 22.53 7.03
C ALA A 145 9.80 21.40 6.11
N GLU A 146 8.96 20.39 5.85
CA GLU A 146 9.28 19.30 4.92
C GLU A 146 9.13 19.74 3.45
N GLY A 147 8.24 20.68 3.18
CA GLY A 147 8.00 21.24 1.86
C GLY A 147 7.17 20.35 0.95
N PRO A 148 7.06 20.74 -0.35
CA PRO A 148 6.23 20.06 -1.34
C PRO A 148 6.69 18.63 -1.61
N ARG A 149 5.72 17.75 -1.85
CA ARG A 149 5.94 16.32 -2.09
C ARG A 149 5.25 15.84 -3.35
N HIS A 150 5.84 14.79 -3.94
CA HIS A 150 5.25 14.02 -5.02
C HIS A 150 4.89 12.62 -4.52
N THR A 151 3.78 12.09 -5.01
CA THR A 151 3.22 10.81 -4.57
C THR A 151 2.91 9.91 -5.74
N TYR A 152 3.26 8.62 -5.59
CA TYR A 152 2.82 7.50 -6.43
C TYR A 152 2.00 6.55 -5.58
N ASP A 153 0.88 6.07 -6.08
CA ASP A 153 0.04 5.07 -5.41
C ASP A 153 -0.50 4.08 -6.44
N LEU A 154 -0.04 2.83 -6.38
CA LEU A 154 -0.53 1.74 -7.23
C LEU A 154 -1.47 0.85 -6.43
N CYS A 155 -2.69 0.69 -6.92
CA CYS A 155 -3.71 -0.18 -6.35
C CYS A 155 -4.00 -1.36 -7.30
N TRP A 156 -4.12 -2.58 -6.75
CA TRP A 156 -4.58 -3.75 -7.48
C TRP A 156 -5.32 -4.71 -6.56
N GLU A 157 -6.03 -5.67 -7.15
CA GLU A 157 -6.74 -6.71 -6.43
C GLU A 157 -6.12 -8.07 -6.76
N GLU A 158 -5.79 -8.84 -5.73
CA GLU A 158 -5.19 -10.17 -5.85
C GLU A 158 -5.62 -11.06 -4.68
N GLY A 159 -6.00 -12.31 -4.96
CA GLY A 159 -6.36 -13.27 -3.93
C GLY A 159 -7.53 -12.85 -3.02
N GLY A 160 -8.45 -12.05 -3.54
CA GLY A 160 -9.61 -11.54 -2.77
C GLY A 160 -9.25 -10.43 -1.78
N ARG A 161 -8.11 -9.78 -1.97
CA ARG A 161 -7.67 -8.60 -1.23
C ARG A 161 -7.26 -7.48 -2.16
N MET A 162 -7.32 -6.27 -1.65
CA MET A 162 -6.86 -5.07 -2.35
C MET A 162 -5.57 -4.58 -1.71
N TYR A 163 -4.58 -4.34 -2.56
CA TYR A 163 -3.25 -3.89 -2.17
C TYR A 163 -2.97 -2.51 -2.74
N ASP A 164 -2.34 -1.67 -1.94
CA ASP A 164 -1.77 -0.40 -2.38
C ASP A 164 -0.29 -0.38 -2.04
N VAL A 165 0.52 0.03 -3.00
CA VAL A 165 1.93 0.42 -2.79
C VAL A 165 2.05 1.90 -3.09
N TRP A 166 2.45 2.65 -2.10
CA TRP A 166 2.48 4.10 -2.08
C TRP A 166 3.89 4.61 -1.76
N VAL A 167 4.36 5.61 -2.48
CA VAL A 167 5.62 6.31 -2.19
C VAL A 167 5.39 7.81 -2.19
N SER A 168 5.90 8.47 -1.15
CA SER A 168 5.94 9.92 -1.06
C SER A 168 7.37 10.40 -0.85
N ALA A 169 7.76 11.42 -1.60
CA ALA A 169 9.08 12.04 -1.53
C ALA A 169 9.02 13.54 -1.82
N PRO A 170 10.04 14.31 -1.39
CA PRO A 170 10.18 15.70 -1.82
C PRO A 170 10.19 15.83 -3.34
N VAL A 171 9.59 16.88 -3.88
CA VAL A 171 9.51 17.11 -5.35
C VAL A 171 10.88 17.15 -6.04
N GLY A 172 11.94 17.52 -5.34
CA GLY A 172 13.31 17.47 -5.85
C GLY A 172 13.94 16.08 -5.91
N LYS A 173 13.27 15.04 -5.38
CA LYS A 173 13.76 13.66 -5.29
C LYS A 173 12.84 12.64 -5.98
N VAL A 174 12.07 13.08 -6.96
CA VAL A 174 11.09 12.25 -7.68
C VAL A 174 11.76 11.07 -8.40
N LYS A 175 12.96 11.26 -8.95
CA LYS A 175 13.69 10.19 -9.65
C LYS A 175 14.05 9.03 -8.70
N GLU A 176 14.56 9.35 -7.52
CA GLU A 176 14.88 8.35 -6.49
C GLU A 176 13.60 7.68 -5.96
N ALA A 177 12.56 8.47 -5.72
CA ALA A 177 11.25 7.96 -5.31
C ALA A 177 10.67 6.97 -6.32
N ARG A 178 10.79 7.25 -7.61
CA ARG A 178 10.33 6.36 -8.68
C ARG A 178 11.09 5.05 -8.68
N GLU A 179 12.40 5.07 -8.47
CA GLU A 179 13.21 3.85 -8.36
C GLU A 179 12.75 2.99 -7.18
N TYR A 180 12.57 3.57 -5.99
CA TYR A 180 12.10 2.83 -4.82
C TYR A 180 10.70 2.25 -5.04
N PHE A 181 9.82 3.02 -5.68
CA PHE A 181 8.48 2.58 -6.05
C PHE A 181 8.52 1.40 -7.03
N ASP A 182 9.26 1.51 -8.12
CA ASP A 182 9.35 0.47 -9.14
C ASP A 182 9.93 -0.83 -8.56
N VAL A 183 10.99 -0.75 -7.76
CA VAL A 183 11.57 -1.93 -7.08
C VAL A 183 10.57 -2.57 -6.13
N ALA A 184 9.85 -1.78 -5.34
CA ALA A 184 8.84 -2.29 -4.42
C ALA A 184 7.71 -3.01 -5.16
N VAL A 185 7.19 -2.42 -6.23
CA VAL A 185 6.13 -2.98 -7.07
C VAL A 185 6.58 -4.26 -7.77
N ASP A 186 7.76 -4.24 -8.40
CA ASP A 186 8.29 -5.37 -9.18
C ASP A 186 8.64 -6.59 -8.31
N THR A 187 8.98 -6.36 -7.06
CA THR A 187 9.36 -7.43 -6.11
C THR A 187 8.23 -7.83 -5.16
N PHE A 188 7.09 -7.17 -5.25
CA PHE A 188 5.94 -7.45 -4.37
C PHE A 188 5.43 -8.87 -4.59
N SER A 189 5.19 -9.57 -3.49
CA SER A 189 4.57 -10.90 -3.50
C SER A 189 3.60 -11.02 -2.33
N VAL A 190 2.42 -11.59 -2.60
CA VAL A 190 1.49 -11.99 -1.54
C VAL A 190 2.06 -13.23 -0.86
N THR A 191 2.17 -13.20 0.46
CA THR A 191 2.62 -14.36 1.25
C THR A 191 1.42 -15.07 1.86
N ALA A 192 1.44 -16.41 1.86
CA ALA A 192 0.41 -17.20 2.53
C ALA A 192 0.43 -16.90 4.04
N SER A 193 -0.75 -16.66 4.62
CA SER A 193 -0.98 -16.56 6.07
C SER A 193 -1.05 -17.94 6.68
#